data_de291bd8a48d37e3e8faf63623807b1c
#
_entry.id   de291bd8a48d37e3e8faf63623807b1c
#
_cell.length_a   1.000
_cell.length_b   1.000
_cell.length_c   1.000
_cell.angle_alpha   90.00
_cell.angle_beta   90.00
_cell.angle_gamma   90.00
#
_symmetry.space_group_name_H-M   'P 1'
#
loop_
_entity.id
_entity.type
_entity.pdbx_description
1 polymer ?
#
loop_
_entity_poly.entity_id
_entity_poly.type
_entity_poly.pdbx_seq_one_letter_code
_entity_poly.pdbx_strand_id
1 'polypeptide(L)'
;MIEAFLSALRAGDMPALLAILDPNIVRRADKAAVPHSIPRELRGAALVANEAMTYTRVAHIARPVVVGGSAGFIVAPRGRLRIAVRCTVRAGKITEMVVVADPSGLRKLKISDPFS
;
A
#
# COMPACT_ATOMS: atom_id res chain seq x y z
N MET A 1 0.62 -12.43 0.60
CA MET A 1 -0.28 -11.44 -0.05
C MET A 1 0.44 -10.14 -0.38
N ILE A 2 1.14 -9.53 0.56
CA ILE A 2 1.86 -8.26 0.30
C ILE A 2 2.98 -8.47 -0.72
N GLU A 3 3.71 -9.58 -0.64
CA GLU A 3 4.73 -9.90 -1.64
C GLU A 3 4.14 -10.02 -3.05
N ALA A 4 2.97 -10.64 -3.18
CA ALA A 4 2.29 -10.75 -4.47
C ALA A 4 1.87 -9.39 -5.02
N PHE A 5 1.40 -8.51 -4.13
CA PHE A 5 1.05 -7.14 -4.49
C PHE A 5 2.26 -6.37 -5.01
N LEU A 6 3.36 -6.39 -4.26
CA LEU A 6 4.57 -5.68 -4.65
C LEU A 6 5.20 -6.26 -5.91
N SER A 7 5.18 -7.59 -6.06
CA SER A 7 5.67 -8.26 -7.29
C SER A 7 4.89 -7.81 -8.52
N ALA A 8 3.57 -7.76 -8.42
CA ALA A 8 2.71 -7.31 -9.52
C ALA A 8 3.03 -5.86 -9.91
N LEU A 9 3.24 -4.98 -8.91
CA LEU A 9 3.61 -3.59 -9.17
C LEU A 9 4.98 -3.49 -9.84
N ARG A 10 5.97 -4.22 -9.34
CA ARG A 10 7.33 -4.20 -9.89
C ARG A 10 7.36 -4.65 -11.33
N ALA A 11 6.53 -5.65 -11.65
CA ALA A 11 6.44 -6.21 -13.00
C ALA A 11 5.51 -5.41 -13.93
N GLY A 12 4.74 -4.47 -13.39
CA GLY A 12 3.71 -3.78 -14.17
C GLY A 12 2.61 -4.73 -14.63
N ASP A 13 2.34 -5.78 -13.87
CA ASP A 13 1.40 -6.86 -14.22
C ASP A 13 0.00 -6.53 -13.71
N MET A 14 -0.78 -5.84 -14.54
CA MET A 14 -2.14 -5.43 -14.17
C MET A 14 -3.06 -6.62 -13.89
N PRO A 15 -3.10 -7.68 -14.72
CA PRO A 15 -3.94 -8.83 -14.41
C PRO A 15 -3.61 -9.48 -13.06
N ALA A 16 -2.33 -9.63 -12.73
CA ALA A 16 -1.91 -10.19 -11.44
C ALA A 16 -2.36 -9.29 -10.28
N LEU A 17 -2.25 -7.98 -10.44
CA LEU A 17 -2.68 -7.03 -9.42
C LEU A 17 -4.19 -7.11 -9.20
N LEU A 18 -4.97 -7.08 -10.27
CA LEU A 18 -6.43 -7.16 -10.18
C LEU A 18 -6.90 -8.47 -9.54
N ALA A 19 -6.14 -9.56 -9.73
CA ALA A 19 -6.51 -10.86 -9.18
C ALA A 19 -6.48 -10.90 -7.64
N ILE A 20 -5.70 -10.03 -7.00
CA ILE A 20 -5.53 -10.02 -5.54
C ILE A 20 -6.26 -8.87 -4.86
N LEU A 21 -6.89 -7.98 -5.61
CA LEU A 21 -7.69 -6.89 -5.06
C LEU A 21 -9.17 -7.28 -5.02
N ASP A 22 -9.82 -7.05 -3.88
CA ASP A 22 -11.26 -7.23 -3.80
C ASP A 22 -11.94 -6.25 -4.76
N PRO A 23 -13.00 -6.67 -5.49
CA PRO A 23 -13.71 -5.75 -6.39
C PRO A 23 -14.20 -4.47 -5.71
N ASN A 24 -14.47 -4.54 -4.41
CA ASN A 24 -14.96 -3.41 -3.61
C ASN A 24 -13.88 -2.80 -2.71
N ILE A 25 -12.63 -3.01 -3.03
CA ILE A 25 -11.51 -2.48 -2.23
C ILE A 25 -11.63 -0.96 -2.04
N VAL A 26 -11.25 -0.51 -0.84
CA VAL A 26 -11.17 0.92 -0.51
C VAL A 26 -9.72 1.26 -0.20
N ARG A 27 -9.19 2.26 -0.87
CA ARG A 27 -7.88 2.83 -0.55
C ARG A 27 -8.10 4.20 0.09
N ARG A 28 -7.61 4.35 1.32
CA ARG A 28 -7.61 5.61 2.04
C ARG A 28 -6.19 6.13 2.15
N ALA A 29 -6.01 7.43 1.95
CA ALA A 29 -4.70 8.07 2.03
C ALA A 29 -4.81 9.36 2.83
N ASP A 30 -3.78 9.67 3.62
CA ASP A 30 -3.74 10.98 4.26
C ASP A 30 -3.36 12.06 3.24
N LYS A 31 -3.49 13.31 3.66
CA LYS A 31 -3.26 14.46 2.78
C LYS A 31 -1.83 14.49 2.20
N ALA A 32 -0.85 14.01 2.98
CA ALA A 32 0.54 14.02 2.56
C ALA A 32 0.86 12.94 1.53
N ALA A 33 0.04 11.88 1.46
CA ALA A 33 0.31 10.72 0.62
C ALA A 33 -0.11 10.91 -0.84
N VAL A 34 -1.03 11.83 -1.13
CA VAL A 34 -1.55 12.00 -2.48
C VAL A 34 -1.53 13.47 -2.89
N PRO A 35 -1.35 13.75 -4.21
CA PRO A 35 -1.48 15.10 -4.72
C PRO A 35 -2.88 15.65 -4.46
N HIS A 36 -3.00 16.97 -4.42
CA HIS A 36 -4.27 17.64 -4.16
C HIS A 36 -5.37 17.26 -5.17
N SER A 37 -4.98 16.91 -6.38
CA SER A 37 -5.92 16.51 -7.44
C SER A 37 -6.43 15.09 -7.33
N ILE A 38 -5.83 14.26 -6.44
CA ILE A 38 -6.22 12.85 -6.28
C ILE A 38 -7.09 12.71 -5.04
N PRO A 39 -8.24 12.03 -5.13
CA PRO A 39 -9.08 11.80 -3.96
C PRO A 39 -8.34 11.04 -2.87
N ARG A 40 -8.60 11.38 -1.62
CA ARG A 40 -8.04 10.68 -0.46
C ARG A 40 -8.67 9.30 -0.27
N GLU A 41 -9.82 9.06 -0.85
CA GLU A 41 -10.47 7.76 -0.84
C GLU A 41 -10.78 7.34 -2.28
N LEU A 42 -10.31 6.15 -2.66
CA LEU A 42 -10.64 5.52 -3.93
C LEU A 42 -11.36 4.21 -3.64
N ARG A 43 -12.38 3.90 -4.44
CA ARG A 43 -13.16 2.68 -4.29
C ARG A 43 -13.14 1.89 -5.59
N GLY A 44 -13.00 0.58 -5.47
CA GLY A 44 -13.04 -0.34 -6.59
C GLY A 44 -11.66 -0.73 -7.09
N ALA A 45 -11.55 -1.99 -7.50
CA ALA A 45 -10.26 -2.58 -7.89
C ALA A 45 -9.62 -1.86 -9.07
N ALA A 46 -10.40 -1.46 -10.07
CA ALA A 46 -9.84 -0.81 -11.26
C ALA A 46 -9.18 0.54 -10.93
N LEU A 47 -9.87 1.38 -10.15
CA LEU A 47 -9.31 2.68 -9.76
C LEU A 47 -8.08 2.54 -8.87
N VAL A 48 -8.15 1.62 -7.89
CA VAL A 48 -7.03 1.38 -6.98
C VAL A 48 -5.83 0.82 -7.74
N ALA A 49 -6.05 -0.14 -8.64
CA ALA A 49 -4.98 -0.73 -9.42
C ALA A 49 -4.32 0.28 -10.37
N ASN A 50 -5.12 1.10 -11.03
CA ASN A 50 -4.59 2.12 -11.94
C ASN A 50 -3.72 3.13 -11.19
N GLU A 51 -4.14 3.57 -10.02
CA GLU A 51 -3.31 4.46 -9.21
C GLU A 51 -2.03 3.75 -8.76
N ALA A 52 -2.15 2.52 -8.25
CA ALA A 52 -1.01 1.77 -7.74
C ALA A 52 0.08 1.60 -8.81
N MET A 53 -0.31 1.40 -10.07
CA MET A 53 0.64 1.23 -11.17
C MET A 53 1.48 2.48 -11.46
N THR A 54 1.06 3.66 -10.99
CA THR A 54 1.88 4.87 -11.12
C THR A 54 3.08 4.85 -10.16
N TYR A 55 3.09 3.93 -9.19
CA TYR A 55 4.14 3.83 -8.17
C TYR A 55 5.08 2.64 -8.38
N THR A 56 5.24 2.19 -9.62
CA THR A 56 6.12 1.05 -9.96
C THR A 56 7.53 1.22 -9.41
N ARG A 57 8.11 2.42 -9.54
CA ARG A 57 9.45 2.70 -9.03
C ARG A 57 9.54 2.56 -7.52
N VAL A 58 8.54 3.07 -6.82
CA VAL A 58 8.49 3.01 -5.37
C VAL A 58 8.38 1.56 -4.89
N ALA A 59 7.68 0.72 -5.65
CA ALA A 59 7.54 -0.69 -5.32
C ALA A 59 8.88 -1.44 -5.28
N HIS A 60 9.89 -0.97 -6.02
CA HIS A 60 11.21 -1.61 -6.01
C HIS A 60 11.95 -1.42 -4.69
N ILE A 61 11.64 -0.37 -3.94
CA ILE A 61 12.26 -0.13 -2.63
C ILE A 61 11.29 -0.36 -1.47
N ALA A 62 10.06 -0.78 -1.76
CA ALA A 62 9.10 -1.11 -0.73
C ALA A 62 9.46 -2.42 -0.04
N ARG A 63 9.22 -2.50 1.26
CA ARG A 63 9.53 -3.67 2.08
C ARG A 63 8.31 -4.10 2.87
N PRO A 64 7.93 -5.40 2.81
CA PRO A 64 6.85 -5.92 3.64
C PRO A 64 7.17 -5.81 5.13
N VAL A 65 6.20 -5.35 5.90
CA VAL A 65 6.29 -5.23 7.36
C VAL A 65 4.91 -5.45 7.96
N VAL A 66 4.84 -5.50 9.29
CA VAL A 66 3.57 -5.46 10.02
C VAL A 66 3.34 -4.02 10.44
N VAL A 67 2.19 -3.46 10.08
CA VAL A 67 1.81 -2.07 10.38
C VAL A 67 0.57 -2.09 11.27
N GLY A 68 0.72 -1.69 12.52
CA GLY A 68 -0.39 -1.66 13.45
C GLY A 68 -1.07 -3.02 13.64
N GLY A 69 -0.29 -4.10 13.63
CA GLY A 69 -0.82 -5.46 13.78
C GLY A 69 -1.36 -6.08 12.50
N SER A 70 -1.33 -5.39 11.37
CA SER A 70 -1.82 -5.88 10.08
C SER A 70 -0.68 -5.97 9.07
N ALA A 71 -0.84 -6.84 8.08
CA ALA A 71 0.11 -6.93 6.99
C ALA A 71 0.18 -5.60 6.23
N GLY A 72 1.36 -5.24 5.76
CA GLY A 72 1.53 -4.01 5.01
C GLY A 72 2.94 -3.88 4.47
N PHE A 73 3.32 -2.69 4.06
CA PHE A 73 4.66 -2.41 3.59
C PHE A 73 5.04 -0.96 3.88
N ILE A 74 6.33 -0.71 3.83
CA ILE A 74 6.86 0.65 4.01
C ILE A 74 7.79 1.00 2.85
N VAL A 75 7.94 2.30 2.66
CA VAL A 75 8.95 2.87 1.77
C VAL A 75 9.84 3.76 2.64
N ALA A 76 11.10 3.34 2.78
CA ALA A 76 12.06 4.01 3.67
C ALA A 76 13.39 4.21 2.95
N PRO A 77 13.45 5.11 1.94
CA PRO A 77 14.70 5.36 1.22
C PRO A 77 15.76 5.86 2.18
N ARG A 78 16.94 5.27 2.11
CA ARG A 78 18.08 5.61 2.96
C ARG A 78 17.76 5.49 4.45
N GLY A 79 16.85 4.56 4.81
CA GLY A 79 16.45 4.33 6.19
C GLY A 79 15.46 5.35 6.75
N ARG A 80 14.98 6.30 5.96
CA ARG A 80 13.99 7.30 6.41
C ARG A 80 12.59 6.88 5.98
N LEU A 81 11.75 6.60 6.95
CA LEU A 81 10.36 6.22 6.69
C LEU A 81 9.61 7.37 6.03
N ARG A 82 9.10 7.13 4.81
CA ARG A 82 8.36 8.12 4.04
C ARG A 82 6.89 7.75 3.88
N ILE A 83 6.62 6.44 3.72
CA ILE A 83 5.27 5.94 3.47
C ILE A 83 5.11 4.63 4.24
N ALA A 84 3.96 4.46 4.85
CA ALA A 84 3.53 3.17 5.40
C ALA A 84 2.15 2.86 4.87
N VAL A 85 1.94 1.62 4.44
CA VAL A 85 0.65 1.16 3.93
C VAL A 85 0.21 -0.04 4.75
N ARG A 86 -0.97 0.08 5.37
CA ARG A 86 -1.59 -1.02 6.10
C ARG A 86 -2.66 -1.64 5.21
N CYS A 87 -2.65 -2.96 5.09
CA CYS A 87 -3.59 -3.68 4.26
C CYS A 87 -4.48 -4.59 5.12
N THR A 88 -5.74 -4.68 4.76
CA THR A 88 -6.67 -5.66 5.31
C THR A 88 -6.90 -6.71 4.24
N VAL A 89 -6.72 -7.99 4.62
CA VAL A 89 -6.89 -9.13 3.71
C VAL A 89 -8.03 -9.98 4.23
N ARG A 90 -8.99 -10.30 3.35
CA ARG A 90 -10.11 -11.18 3.65
C ARG A 90 -10.35 -12.13 2.49
N ALA A 91 -10.53 -13.41 2.78
CA ALA A 91 -10.80 -14.43 1.76
C ALA A 91 -9.80 -14.40 0.60
N GLY A 92 -8.52 -14.17 0.91
CA GLY A 92 -7.45 -14.15 -0.10
C GLY A 92 -7.39 -12.90 -0.97
N LYS A 93 -8.09 -11.84 -0.59
CA LYS A 93 -8.10 -10.56 -1.33
C LYS A 93 -7.80 -9.40 -0.41
N ILE A 94 -7.18 -8.36 -0.96
CA ILE A 94 -6.98 -7.11 -0.22
C ILE A 94 -8.27 -6.30 -0.32
N THR A 95 -8.87 -6.03 0.84
CA THR A 95 -10.16 -5.31 0.91
C THR A 95 -10.01 -3.85 1.29
N GLU A 96 -8.90 -3.49 1.93
CA GLU A 96 -8.63 -2.11 2.32
C GLU A 96 -7.13 -1.84 2.34
N MET A 97 -6.76 -0.65 1.92
CA MET A 97 -5.39 -0.14 2.03
C MET A 97 -5.46 1.26 2.65
N VAL A 98 -4.65 1.48 3.69
CA VAL A 98 -4.52 2.79 4.34
C VAL A 98 -3.09 3.28 4.15
N VAL A 99 -2.94 4.39 3.45
CA VAL A 99 -1.64 4.96 3.09
C VAL A 99 -1.37 6.18 3.98
N VAL A 100 -0.26 6.12 4.71
CA VAL A 100 0.15 7.18 5.63
C VAL A 100 1.49 7.72 5.17
N ALA A 101 1.58 9.02 4.94
CA ALA A 101 2.82 9.72 4.60
C ALA A 101 3.05 10.96 5.46
N ASP A 102 2.03 11.40 6.21
CA ASP A 102 2.20 12.51 7.14
C ASP A 102 3.21 12.13 8.24
N PRO A 103 4.25 12.96 8.48
CA PRO A 103 5.28 12.62 9.46
C PRO A 103 4.74 12.34 10.86
N SER A 104 3.76 13.10 11.31
CA SER A 104 3.17 12.87 12.63
C SER A 104 2.36 11.58 12.67
N GLY A 105 1.65 11.25 11.58
CA GLY A 105 0.94 9.97 11.45
C GLY A 105 1.89 8.79 11.42
N LEU A 106 3.00 8.91 10.70
CA LEU A 106 4.02 7.85 10.63
C LEU A 106 4.62 7.56 12.01
N ARG A 107 4.88 8.59 12.81
CA ARG A 107 5.45 8.41 14.15
C ARG A 107 4.52 7.66 15.11
N LYS A 108 3.22 7.70 14.87
CA LYS A 108 2.23 7.02 15.70
C LYS A 108 2.04 5.55 15.35
N LEU A 109 2.54 5.12 14.19
CA LEU A 109 2.36 3.74 13.73
C LEU A 109 3.35 2.81 14.43
N LYS A 110 2.84 1.64 14.80
CA LYS A 110 3.68 0.56 15.31
C LYS A 110 4.05 -0.31 14.12
N ILE A 111 5.32 -0.26 13.73
CA ILE A 111 5.84 -1.00 12.58
C ILE A 111 6.82 -2.03 13.10
N SER A 112 6.66 -3.29 12.69
CA SER A 112 7.56 -4.36 13.04
C SER A 112 7.88 -5.23 11.84
N ASP A 113 9.10 -5.79 11.85
CA ASP A 113 9.53 -6.70 10.80
C ASP A 113 8.90 -8.06 11.08
N PRO A 114 8.20 -8.68 10.10
CA PRO A 114 7.58 -9.98 10.30
C PRO A 114 8.59 -11.11 10.54
N PHE A 115 9.86 -10.88 10.28
CA PHE A 115 10.92 -11.87 10.43
C PHE A 115 11.80 -11.64 11.66
N SER A 116 11.46 -10.69 12.50
CA SER A 116 12.24 -10.41 13.73
C SER A 116 11.55 -10.86 15.00
#